data_365ad00e4e80368fa165007e29c5d2c6
#
_entry.id   365ad00e4e80368fa165007e29c5d2c6
#
_cell.length_a   1.000
_cell.length_b   1.000
_cell.length_c   1.000
_cell.angle_alpha   90.00
_cell.angle_beta   90.00
_cell.angle_gamma   90.00
#
_symmetry.space_group_name_H-M   'P 1'
#
loop_
_entity.id
_entity.type
_entity.pdbx_description
1 polymer ?
#
loop_
_entity_poly.entity_id
_entity_poly.type
_entity_poly.pdbx_seq_one_letter_code
_entity_poly.pdbx_strand_id
1 'polypeptide(L)'
;MNELIAALVYADDFCLMAPSRLALQLLLDVCVEYGKEWCITYNPNKSKVMLFGKNCLCHPLKMYNKDLEIVDNYKYLGVTVVTGDSITFSNSRPLRHFRSAANTILSAPVKSSETVLIKLLYTICVPNLTYACEAINYSSKQFHDLNVAVNDCFRKVFGYNRWESVRFLRQELNYPSLTEIFPFTQLSRAHAFASQ
;
A
#
# COMPACT_ATOMS: atom_id res chain seq x y z
N MET A 1 -26.93 -7.39 11.36
CA MET A 1 -27.09 -7.56 9.90
C MET A 1 -25.70 -7.35 9.30
N ASN A 2 -25.07 -8.39 8.79
CA ASN A 2 -23.77 -8.24 8.13
C ASN A 2 -24.02 -7.68 6.73
N GLU A 3 -23.67 -6.43 6.51
CA GLU A 3 -23.72 -5.83 5.18
C GLU A 3 -22.60 -6.43 4.32
N LEU A 4 -22.96 -7.00 3.18
CA LEU A 4 -22.00 -7.51 2.20
C LEU A 4 -21.60 -6.38 1.26
N ILE A 5 -20.39 -5.87 1.39
CA ILE A 5 -19.83 -4.89 0.45
C ILE A 5 -19.33 -5.67 -0.77
N ALA A 6 -20.03 -5.55 -1.89
CA ALA A 6 -19.69 -6.25 -3.13
C ALA A 6 -18.85 -5.40 -4.11
N ALA A 7 -18.87 -4.08 -3.94
CA ALA A 7 -18.13 -3.16 -4.81
C ALA A 7 -17.57 -1.97 -4.04
N LEU A 8 -16.34 -1.58 -4.37
CA LEU A 8 -15.73 -0.32 -3.97
C LEU A 8 -15.44 0.48 -5.24
N VAL A 9 -15.85 1.74 -5.26
CA VAL A 9 -15.70 2.61 -6.41
C VAL A 9 -14.95 3.87 -5.98
N TYR A 10 -13.91 4.22 -6.71
CA TYR A 10 -13.17 5.45 -6.52
C TYR A 10 -12.86 6.08 -7.89
N ALA A 11 -13.55 7.16 -8.21
CA ALA A 11 -13.54 7.79 -9.54
C ALA A 11 -13.85 6.76 -10.64
N ASP A 12 -12.89 6.45 -11.51
CA ASP A 12 -12.96 5.48 -12.60
C ASP A 12 -12.49 4.06 -12.21
N ASP A 13 -11.94 3.88 -11.01
CA ASP A 13 -11.48 2.58 -10.51
C ASP A 13 -12.59 1.82 -9.77
N PHE A 14 -12.92 0.62 -10.25
CA PHE A 14 -13.88 -0.30 -9.66
C PHE A 14 -13.15 -1.50 -9.06
N CYS A 15 -13.47 -1.83 -7.80
CA CYS A 15 -13.04 -3.07 -7.15
C CYS A 15 -14.27 -3.89 -6.78
N LEU A 16 -14.48 -5.01 -7.46
CA LEU A 16 -15.58 -5.94 -7.21
C LEU A 16 -15.09 -7.08 -6.32
N MET A 17 -15.89 -7.47 -5.33
CA MET A 17 -15.57 -8.52 -4.39
C MET A 17 -16.73 -9.52 -4.30
N ALA A 18 -16.42 -10.81 -4.38
CA ALA A 18 -17.41 -11.85 -4.25
C ALA A 18 -16.83 -13.12 -3.62
N PRO A 19 -17.63 -13.91 -2.87
CA PRO A 19 -17.15 -15.12 -2.22
C PRO A 19 -16.96 -16.29 -3.18
N SER A 20 -17.43 -16.19 -4.41
CA SER A 20 -17.31 -17.23 -5.42
C SER A 20 -17.10 -16.67 -6.82
N ARG A 21 -16.51 -17.49 -7.68
CA ARG A 21 -16.33 -17.15 -9.10
C ARG A 21 -17.63 -16.81 -9.81
N LEU A 22 -18.69 -17.61 -9.56
CA LEU A 22 -19.99 -17.39 -10.19
C LEU A 22 -20.57 -16.04 -9.78
N ALA A 23 -20.53 -15.73 -8.48
CA ALA A 23 -21.00 -14.45 -7.98
C ALA A 23 -20.20 -13.26 -8.56
N LEU A 24 -18.86 -13.41 -8.73
CA LEU A 24 -18.04 -12.38 -9.32
C LEU A 24 -18.34 -12.20 -10.82
N GLN A 25 -18.60 -13.30 -11.57
CA GLN A 25 -19.03 -13.20 -12.97
C GLN A 25 -20.36 -12.46 -13.10
N LEU A 26 -21.33 -12.75 -12.24
CA LEU A 26 -22.61 -12.04 -12.24
C LEU A 26 -22.44 -10.53 -11.97
N LEU A 27 -21.55 -10.15 -11.04
CA LEU A 27 -21.25 -8.73 -10.79
C LEU A 27 -20.58 -8.08 -12.02
N LEU A 28 -19.68 -8.77 -12.70
CA LEU A 28 -19.06 -8.29 -13.94
C LEU A 28 -20.10 -8.10 -15.05
N ASP A 29 -21.03 -9.04 -15.19
CA ASP A 29 -22.11 -8.96 -16.17
C ASP A 29 -23.03 -7.77 -15.89
N VAL A 30 -23.37 -7.53 -14.61
CA VAL A 30 -24.14 -6.33 -14.20
C VAL A 30 -23.36 -5.05 -14.52
N CYS A 31 -22.06 -4.99 -14.27
CA CYS A 31 -21.24 -3.84 -14.62
C CYS A 31 -21.23 -3.60 -16.15
N VAL A 32 -21.13 -4.67 -16.94
CA VAL A 32 -21.18 -4.57 -18.41
C VAL A 32 -22.52 -3.99 -18.90
N GLU A 33 -23.63 -4.48 -18.34
CA GLU A 33 -24.97 -3.96 -18.69
C GLU A 33 -25.14 -2.48 -18.27
N TYR A 34 -24.71 -2.13 -17.05
CA TYR A 34 -24.67 -0.76 -16.58
C TYR A 34 -23.83 0.13 -17.51
N GLY A 35 -22.66 -0.36 -17.93
CA GLY A 35 -21.79 0.35 -18.86
C GLY A 35 -22.46 0.62 -20.21
N LYS A 36 -23.26 -0.33 -20.74
CA LYS A 36 -24.03 -0.13 -21.97
C LYS A 36 -25.10 0.95 -21.80
N GLU A 37 -25.83 0.94 -20.69
CA GLU A 37 -26.87 1.93 -20.39
C GLU A 37 -26.32 3.35 -20.27
N TRP A 38 -25.17 3.49 -19.61
CA TRP A 38 -24.57 4.80 -19.31
C TRP A 38 -23.40 5.19 -20.22
N CYS A 39 -23.21 4.47 -21.34
CA CYS A 39 -22.12 4.72 -22.28
C CYS A 39 -20.72 4.68 -21.66
N ILE A 40 -20.52 3.83 -20.63
CA ILE A 40 -19.24 3.57 -19.96
C ILE A 40 -18.62 2.31 -20.55
N THR A 41 -17.38 2.37 -21.00
CA THR A 41 -16.65 1.20 -21.50
C THR A 41 -15.53 0.82 -20.54
N TYR A 42 -15.65 -0.35 -19.94
CA TYR A 42 -14.58 -0.92 -19.11
C TYR A 42 -13.48 -1.52 -20.01
N ASN A 43 -12.23 -1.46 -19.55
CA ASN A 43 -11.10 -1.97 -20.32
C ASN A 43 -10.65 -3.36 -19.80
N PRO A 44 -10.96 -4.47 -20.50
CA PRO A 44 -10.59 -5.82 -20.06
C PRO A 44 -9.07 -6.03 -19.93
N ASN A 45 -8.26 -5.32 -20.75
CA ASN A 45 -6.80 -5.46 -20.68
C ASN A 45 -6.20 -4.86 -19.41
N LYS A 46 -6.84 -3.82 -18.84
CA LYS A 46 -6.45 -3.20 -17.57
C LYS A 46 -7.11 -3.85 -16.37
N SER A 47 -8.22 -4.55 -16.56
CA SER A 47 -8.93 -5.26 -15.51
C SER A 47 -8.19 -6.55 -15.16
N LYS A 48 -8.03 -6.83 -13.86
CA LYS A 48 -7.32 -7.99 -13.36
C LYS A 48 -8.16 -8.70 -12.31
N VAL A 49 -7.93 -9.99 -12.16
CA VAL A 49 -8.58 -10.82 -11.16
C VAL A 49 -7.54 -11.26 -10.13
N MET A 50 -7.89 -11.16 -8.88
CA MET A 50 -7.09 -11.70 -7.77
C MET A 50 -7.90 -12.74 -7.00
N LEU A 51 -7.24 -13.83 -6.63
CA LEU A 51 -7.86 -14.95 -5.93
C LEU A 51 -7.26 -15.06 -4.54
N PHE A 52 -8.11 -15.24 -3.54
CA PHE A 52 -7.70 -15.38 -2.14
C PHE A 52 -8.19 -16.72 -1.59
N GLY A 53 -7.38 -17.39 -0.74
CA GLY A 53 -7.69 -18.69 -0.15
C GLY A 53 -7.18 -19.91 -0.96
N LYS A 54 -7.39 -21.10 -0.41
CA LYS A 54 -6.66 -22.33 -0.82
C LYS A 54 -7.23 -23.09 -2.03
N ASN A 55 -8.45 -22.82 -2.51
CA ASN A 55 -9.11 -23.64 -3.52
C ASN A 55 -9.71 -22.83 -4.67
N CYS A 56 -8.85 -22.17 -5.42
CA CYS A 56 -9.30 -21.46 -6.61
C CYS A 56 -8.91 -22.21 -7.89
N LEU A 57 -9.55 -23.32 -8.16
CA LEU A 57 -9.58 -23.89 -9.51
C LEU A 57 -10.50 -23.03 -10.35
N CYS A 58 -9.95 -22.16 -11.18
CA CYS A 58 -10.74 -21.17 -11.86
C CYS A 58 -10.62 -21.30 -13.37
N HIS A 59 -11.76 -21.51 -14.01
CA HIS A 59 -11.91 -21.06 -15.37
C HIS A 59 -11.83 -19.52 -15.37
N PRO A 60 -11.28 -18.90 -16.42
CA PRO A 60 -11.16 -17.45 -16.47
C PRO A 60 -12.53 -16.76 -16.37
N LEU A 61 -12.55 -15.61 -15.69
CA LEU A 61 -13.69 -14.68 -15.71
C LEU A 61 -13.66 -13.90 -17.02
N LYS A 62 -14.83 -13.54 -17.52
CA LYS A 62 -14.96 -12.85 -18.81
C LYS A 62 -15.58 -11.47 -18.67
N MET A 63 -15.08 -10.54 -19.45
CA MET A 63 -15.68 -9.23 -19.68
C MET A 63 -15.68 -8.94 -21.17
N TYR A 64 -16.83 -8.62 -21.77
CA TYR A 64 -17.02 -8.47 -23.22
C TYR A 64 -16.49 -9.68 -24.03
N ASN A 65 -16.76 -10.91 -23.56
CA ASN A 65 -16.26 -12.18 -24.13
C ASN A 65 -14.72 -12.34 -24.10
N LYS A 66 -13.99 -11.46 -23.43
CA LYS A 66 -12.55 -11.53 -23.25
C LYS A 66 -12.20 -12.06 -21.87
N ASP A 67 -11.29 -13.01 -21.81
CA ASP A 67 -10.79 -13.56 -20.57
C ASP A 67 -9.98 -12.51 -19.79
N LEU A 68 -10.26 -12.39 -18.49
CA LEU A 68 -9.52 -11.51 -17.59
C LEU A 68 -8.29 -12.24 -17.05
N GLU A 69 -7.18 -11.55 -17.00
CA GLU A 69 -5.92 -12.06 -16.48
C GLU A 69 -5.98 -12.22 -14.96
N ILE A 70 -5.56 -13.38 -14.48
CA ILE A 70 -5.39 -13.66 -13.05
C ILE A 70 -3.99 -13.25 -12.65
N VAL A 71 -3.87 -12.47 -11.57
CA VAL A 71 -2.60 -11.94 -11.07
C VAL A 71 -2.45 -12.18 -9.57
N ASP A 72 -1.20 -12.38 -9.11
CA ASP A 72 -0.89 -12.57 -7.69
C ASP A 72 -0.70 -11.27 -6.93
N ASN A 73 -0.54 -10.17 -7.63
CA ASN A 73 -0.46 -8.85 -7.03
C ASN A 73 -1.03 -7.80 -7.99
N TYR A 74 -1.63 -6.78 -7.41
CA TYR A 74 -2.19 -5.67 -8.18
C TYR A 74 -2.06 -4.35 -7.41
N LYS A 75 -1.80 -3.26 -8.17
CA LYS A 75 -1.78 -1.92 -7.60
C LYS A 75 -3.18 -1.31 -7.64
N TYR A 76 -3.80 -1.12 -6.47
CA TYR A 76 -5.08 -0.45 -6.31
C TYR A 76 -4.92 0.80 -5.43
N LEU A 77 -5.37 1.95 -5.92
CA LEU A 77 -5.26 3.25 -5.23
C LEU A 77 -3.87 3.53 -4.63
N GLY A 78 -2.82 3.25 -5.37
CA GLY A 78 -1.44 3.47 -4.90
C GLY A 78 -0.84 2.38 -4.04
N VAL A 79 -1.66 1.46 -3.52
CA VAL A 79 -1.25 0.35 -2.68
C VAL A 79 -1.08 -0.93 -3.49
N THR A 80 -0.07 -1.75 -3.20
CA THR A 80 0.08 -3.07 -3.83
C THR A 80 -0.53 -4.12 -2.93
N VAL A 81 -1.67 -4.67 -3.38
CA VAL A 81 -2.35 -5.82 -2.78
C VAL A 81 -1.66 -7.10 -3.28
N VAL A 82 -1.52 -8.09 -2.41
CA VAL A 82 -0.90 -9.39 -2.71
C VAL A 82 -1.84 -10.51 -2.31
N THR A 83 -1.97 -11.53 -3.17
CA THR A 83 -2.79 -12.72 -2.90
C THR A 83 -2.16 -13.60 -1.82
N GLY A 84 -3.00 -14.39 -1.17
CA GLY A 84 -2.61 -15.33 -0.12
C GLY A 84 -3.84 -15.94 0.54
N ASP A 85 -3.69 -16.53 1.73
CA ASP A 85 -4.82 -16.99 2.54
C ASP A 85 -5.72 -15.83 3.00
N SER A 86 -5.14 -14.63 3.06
CA SER A 86 -5.85 -13.37 3.36
C SER A 86 -5.29 -12.23 2.51
N ILE A 87 -5.99 -11.09 2.53
CA ILE A 87 -5.51 -9.87 1.87
C ILE A 87 -4.26 -9.36 2.60
N THR A 88 -3.15 -9.30 1.87
CA THR A 88 -1.89 -8.75 2.37
C THR A 88 -1.41 -7.60 1.50
N PHE A 89 -0.50 -6.79 2.05
CA PHE A 89 0.01 -5.61 1.38
C PHE A 89 1.54 -5.64 1.31
N SER A 90 2.10 -5.17 0.19
CA SER A 90 3.54 -5.09 0.02
C SER A 90 4.08 -3.70 0.34
N ASN A 91 5.12 -3.63 1.18
CA ASN A 91 5.87 -2.40 1.46
C ASN A 91 7.06 -2.17 0.51
N SER A 92 7.32 -3.08 -0.43
CA SER A 92 8.48 -3.01 -1.32
C SER A 92 8.48 -1.77 -2.20
N ARG A 93 7.31 -1.37 -2.70
CA ARG A 93 7.14 -0.20 -3.55
C ARG A 93 7.31 1.12 -2.78
N PRO A 94 6.61 1.37 -1.66
CA PRO A 94 6.87 2.53 -0.80
C PRO A 94 8.34 2.68 -0.43
N LEU A 95 9.00 1.59 0.01
CA LEU A 95 10.42 1.59 0.34
C LEU A 95 11.32 1.97 -0.85
N ARG A 96 11.04 1.44 -2.04
CA ARG A 96 11.80 1.77 -3.24
C ARG A 96 11.64 3.25 -3.63
N HIS A 97 10.41 3.77 -3.60
CA HIS A 97 10.14 5.18 -3.90
C HIS A 97 10.80 6.10 -2.88
N PHE A 98 10.69 5.78 -1.58
CA PHE A 98 11.36 6.52 -0.52
C PHE A 98 12.88 6.56 -0.73
N ARG A 99 13.51 5.39 -0.94
CA ARG A 99 14.97 5.30 -1.14
C ARG A 99 15.43 6.06 -2.39
N SER A 100 14.67 5.99 -3.47
CA SER A 100 14.96 6.74 -4.69
C SER A 100 14.91 8.25 -4.44
N ALA A 101 13.82 8.75 -3.86
CA ALA A 101 13.67 10.17 -3.54
C ALA A 101 14.73 10.66 -2.52
N ALA A 102 15.01 9.87 -1.48
CA ALA A 102 16.02 10.17 -0.48
C ALA A 102 17.41 10.24 -1.11
N ASN A 103 17.78 9.30 -1.98
CA ASN A 103 19.07 9.33 -2.67
C ASN A 103 19.18 10.56 -3.58
N THR A 104 18.12 10.97 -4.27
CA THR A 104 18.14 12.19 -5.09
C THR A 104 18.43 13.43 -4.24
N ILE A 105 17.82 13.55 -3.05
CA ILE A 105 18.07 14.67 -2.12
C ILE A 105 19.51 14.62 -1.60
N LEU A 106 19.96 13.43 -1.15
CA LEU A 106 21.29 13.27 -0.53
C LEU A 106 22.45 13.36 -1.53
N SER A 107 22.22 13.10 -2.81
CA SER A 107 23.23 13.23 -3.87
C SER A 107 23.22 14.58 -4.59
N ALA A 108 22.35 15.50 -4.19
CA ALA A 108 22.29 16.82 -4.79
C ALA A 108 23.63 17.55 -4.62
N PRO A 109 24.16 18.21 -5.67
CA PRO A 109 25.47 18.85 -5.63
C PRO A 109 25.50 20.12 -4.76
N VAL A 110 24.36 20.58 -4.31
CA VAL A 110 24.22 21.75 -3.45
C VAL A 110 24.57 21.36 -2.01
N LYS A 111 25.56 22.03 -1.42
CA LYS A 111 25.90 21.91 0.00
C LYS A 111 24.79 22.54 0.85
N SER A 112 23.86 21.73 1.28
CA SER A 112 22.82 22.13 2.24
C SER A 112 23.23 21.72 3.65
N SER A 113 22.74 22.46 4.67
CA SER A 113 22.95 22.03 6.05
C SER A 113 22.18 20.75 6.35
N GLU A 114 22.66 19.97 7.32
CA GLU A 114 22.04 18.72 7.75
C GLU A 114 20.56 18.92 8.13
N THR A 115 20.25 20.05 8.79
CA THR A 115 18.86 20.41 9.17
C THR A 115 17.97 20.59 7.94
N VAL A 116 18.47 21.21 6.88
CA VAL A 116 17.71 21.40 5.63
C VAL A 116 17.48 20.05 4.94
N LEU A 117 18.52 19.19 4.89
CA LEU A 117 18.40 17.85 4.30
C LEU A 117 17.35 16.99 5.02
N ILE A 118 17.38 16.99 6.36
CA ILE A 118 16.38 16.25 7.14
C ILE A 118 14.98 16.82 6.93
N LYS A 119 14.82 18.13 6.88
CA LYS A 119 13.52 18.77 6.60
C LYS A 119 12.98 18.34 5.22
N LEU A 120 13.82 18.34 4.18
CA LEU A 120 13.44 17.86 2.85
C LEU A 120 13.06 16.38 2.85
N LEU A 121 13.84 15.52 3.53
CA LEU A 121 13.54 14.10 3.68
C LEU A 121 12.17 13.88 4.34
N TYR A 122 11.86 14.61 5.41
CA TYR A 122 10.57 14.50 6.09
C TYR A 122 9.42 15.03 5.26
N THR A 123 9.61 16.13 4.57
CA THR A 123 8.54 16.78 3.78
C THR A 123 8.25 16.04 2.49
N ILE A 124 9.27 15.48 1.82
CA ILE A 124 9.14 14.90 0.48
C ILE A 124 9.12 13.36 0.52
N CYS A 125 10.01 12.75 1.33
CA CYS A 125 10.22 11.30 1.27
C CYS A 125 9.34 10.53 2.26
N VAL A 126 9.20 11.01 3.50
CA VAL A 126 8.40 10.30 4.52
C VAL A 126 6.94 10.12 4.10
N PRO A 127 6.25 11.08 3.44
CA PRO A 127 4.90 10.85 2.93
C PRO A 127 4.76 9.66 1.99
N ASN A 128 5.80 9.30 1.24
CA ASN A 128 5.79 8.09 0.41
C ASN A 128 5.73 6.78 1.23
N LEU A 129 6.26 6.78 2.45
CA LEU A 129 6.16 5.64 3.37
C LEU A 129 4.86 5.63 4.14
N THR A 130 4.35 6.81 4.47
CA THR A 130 3.17 6.97 5.34
C THR A 130 1.86 6.94 4.56
N TYR A 131 1.92 7.02 3.23
CA TYR A 131 0.73 6.89 2.38
C TYR A 131 0.00 5.58 2.66
N ALA A 132 -1.29 5.71 2.96
CA ALA A 132 -2.19 4.60 3.29
C ALA A 132 -1.79 3.73 4.51
N CYS A 133 -0.78 4.12 5.30
CA CYS A 133 -0.37 3.37 6.51
C CYS A 133 -1.52 3.16 7.52
N GLU A 134 -2.49 4.08 7.55
CA GLU A 134 -3.67 3.95 8.41
C GLU A 134 -4.63 2.86 7.93
N ALA A 135 -4.68 2.61 6.61
CA ALA A 135 -5.54 1.60 6.00
C ALA A 135 -4.86 0.23 5.85
N ILE A 136 -3.51 0.20 5.87
CA ILE A 136 -2.73 -1.00 5.61
C ILE A 136 -2.28 -1.66 6.92
N ASN A 137 -2.56 -2.96 7.06
CA ASN A 137 -1.99 -3.78 8.12
C ASN A 137 -0.59 -4.27 7.70
N TYR A 138 0.43 -3.49 8.02
CA TYR A 138 1.80 -3.97 7.89
C TYR A 138 2.16 -4.94 9.01
N SER A 139 2.87 -6.01 8.69
CA SER A 139 3.48 -6.88 9.71
C SER A 139 4.54 -6.10 10.50
N SER A 140 4.86 -6.56 11.71
CA SER A 140 5.92 -5.95 12.54
C SER A 140 7.25 -5.87 11.80
N LYS A 141 7.58 -6.87 10.98
CA LYS A 141 8.78 -6.86 10.13
C LYS A 141 8.72 -5.75 9.07
N GLN A 142 7.62 -5.65 8.34
CA GLN A 142 7.44 -4.61 7.31
C GLN A 142 7.53 -3.22 7.91
N PHE A 143 6.90 -3.00 9.07
CA PHE A 143 6.96 -1.71 9.76
C PHE A 143 8.38 -1.40 10.28
N HIS A 144 9.10 -2.41 10.78
CA HIS A 144 10.50 -2.27 11.14
C HIS A 144 11.36 -1.83 9.94
N ASP A 145 11.16 -2.44 8.76
CA ASP A 145 11.89 -2.09 7.53
C ASP A 145 11.66 -0.62 7.11
N LEU A 146 10.44 -0.10 7.30
CA LEU A 146 10.14 1.33 7.08
C LEU A 146 10.93 2.22 8.04
N ASN A 147 10.94 1.89 9.34
CA ASN A 147 11.70 2.64 10.35
C ASN A 147 13.21 2.62 10.08
N VAL A 148 13.75 1.46 9.70
CA VAL A 148 15.17 1.33 9.34
C VAL A 148 15.52 2.24 8.18
N ALA A 149 14.68 2.31 7.13
CA ALA A 149 14.93 3.16 5.97
C ALA A 149 15.01 4.65 6.36
N VAL A 150 14.12 5.13 7.24
CA VAL A 150 14.17 6.52 7.74
C VAL A 150 15.42 6.76 8.59
N ASN A 151 15.73 5.86 9.52
CA ASN A 151 16.91 5.97 10.38
C ASN A 151 18.22 5.96 9.59
N ASP A 152 18.29 5.20 8.49
CA ASP A 152 19.47 5.17 7.62
C ASP A 152 19.70 6.52 6.91
N CYS A 153 18.64 7.27 6.62
CA CYS A 153 18.77 8.63 6.11
C CYS A 153 19.40 9.57 7.14
N PHE A 154 18.97 9.49 8.41
CA PHE A 154 19.63 10.26 9.50
C PHE A 154 21.09 9.92 9.64
N ARG A 155 21.44 8.63 9.64
CA ARG A 155 22.84 8.20 9.71
C ARG A 155 23.68 8.78 8.57
N LYS A 156 23.14 8.74 7.33
CA LYS A 156 23.82 9.28 6.16
C LYS A 156 24.03 10.79 6.24
N VAL A 157 23.03 11.53 6.70
CA VAL A 157 23.10 13.00 6.80
C VAL A 157 24.10 13.44 7.87
N PHE A 158 24.12 12.77 9.02
CA PHE A 158 24.98 13.16 10.14
C PHE A 158 26.27 12.35 10.26
N GLY A 159 26.58 11.49 9.30
CA GLY A 159 27.82 10.71 9.29
C GLY A 159 27.91 9.62 10.36
N TYR A 160 26.76 9.14 10.87
CA TYR A 160 26.72 8.04 11.85
C TYR A 160 26.98 6.68 11.19
N ASN A 161 27.58 5.76 11.93
CA ASN A 161 27.74 4.38 11.53
C ASN A 161 26.38 3.62 11.53
N ARG A 162 26.31 2.52 10.79
CA ARG A 162 25.07 1.73 10.61
C ARG A 162 24.48 1.20 11.93
N TRP A 163 25.32 0.90 12.93
CA TRP A 163 24.93 0.36 14.24
C TRP A 163 24.59 1.43 15.27
N GLU A 164 24.89 2.71 15.00
CA GLU A 164 24.63 3.78 15.95
C GLU A 164 23.15 4.14 15.99
N SER A 165 22.68 4.41 17.21
CA SER A 165 21.30 4.80 17.44
C SER A 165 21.10 6.28 17.10
N VAL A 166 20.11 6.56 16.28
CA VAL A 166 19.71 7.93 15.92
C VAL A 166 18.54 8.45 16.78
N ARG A 167 18.13 7.69 17.79
CA ARG A 167 16.94 8.02 18.61
C ARG A 167 17.11 9.38 19.31
N PHE A 168 18.23 9.58 19.98
CA PHE A 168 18.52 10.82 20.71
C PHE A 168 18.58 12.02 19.74
N LEU A 169 19.30 11.86 18.62
CA LEU A 169 19.41 12.89 17.60
C LEU A 169 18.04 13.31 17.05
N ARG A 170 17.14 12.35 16.84
CA ARG A 170 15.78 12.65 16.36
C ARG A 170 14.97 13.41 17.39
N GLN A 171 15.08 13.07 18.66
CA GLN A 171 14.41 13.76 19.76
C GLN A 171 14.88 15.21 19.88
N GLU A 172 16.19 15.44 19.83
CA GLU A 172 16.77 16.80 19.87
C GLU A 172 16.34 17.66 18.66
N LEU A 173 16.24 17.05 17.49
CA LEU A 173 15.80 17.74 16.28
C LEU A 173 14.27 17.80 16.13
N ASN A 174 13.53 17.22 17.07
CA ASN A 174 12.07 17.19 17.09
C ASN A 174 11.43 16.50 15.85
N TYR A 175 12.07 15.42 15.38
CA TYR A 175 11.55 14.58 14.29
C TYR A 175 11.03 13.23 14.83
N PRO A 176 9.70 12.99 14.79
CA PRO A 176 9.10 11.79 15.34
C PRO A 176 9.49 10.53 14.55
N SER A 177 9.55 9.39 15.21
CA SER A 177 9.67 8.08 14.57
C SER A 177 8.37 7.70 13.87
N LEU A 178 8.40 6.75 12.94
CA LEU A 178 7.17 6.24 12.34
C LEU A 178 6.26 5.60 13.40
N THR A 179 6.82 5.03 14.47
CA THR A 179 6.08 4.50 15.62
C THR A 179 5.41 5.59 16.45
N GLU A 180 5.95 6.79 16.48
CA GLU A 180 5.35 7.96 17.13
C GLU A 180 4.31 8.66 16.23
N ILE A 181 4.52 8.65 14.91
CA ILE A 181 3.53 9.17 13.94
C ILE A 181 2.29 8.27 13.89
N PHE A 182 2.46 6.94 14.05
CA PHE A 182 1.38 5.94 13.99
C PHE A 182 1.22 5.15 15.29
N PRO A 183 0.98 5.79 16.43
CA PRO A 183 0.92 5.09 17.72
C PRO A 183 -0.30 4.16 17.84
N PHE A 184 -1.35 4.38 17.06
CA PHE A 184 -2.65 3.73 17.27
C PHE A 184 -3.03 2.63 16.28
N THR A 185 -2.38 2.52 15.12
CA THR A 185 -2.83 1.60 14.07
C THR A 185 -2.59 0.13 14.38
N GLN A 186 -1.65 -0.20 15.25
CA GLN A 186 -1.37 -1.59 15.63
C GLN A 186 -2.14 -2.06 16.86
N LEU A 187 -2.46 -1.19 17.82
CA LEU A 187 -3.11 -1.57 19.07
C LEU A 187 -4.65 -1.61 18.97
N SER A 188 -5.26 -0.71 18.24
CA SER A 188 -6.73 -0.66 18.12
C SER A 188 -7.30 -1.79 17.25
N ARG A 189 -6.53 -2.31 16.28
CA ARG A 189 -6.98 -3.44 15.43
C ARG A 189 -6.77 -4.80 16.05
N ALA A 190 -5.75 -5.00 16.89
CA ALA A 190 -5.59 -6.24 17.64
C ALA A 190 -6.77 -6.48 18.60
N HIS A 191 -7.34 -5.44 19.18
CA HIS A 191 -8.52 -5.54 20.04
C HIS A 191 -9.83 -5.72 19.28
N ALA A 192 -9.97 -5.20 18.07
CA ALA A 192 -11.18 -5.37 17.25
C ALA A 192 -11.33 -6.80 16.69
N PHE A 193 -10.24 -7.54 16.48
CA PHE A 193 -10.27 -8.95 16.05
C PHE A 193 -10.30 -9.96 17.20
N ALA A 194 -9.97 -9.55 18.42
CA ALA A 194 -10.04 -10.42 19.60
C ALA A 194 -11.41 -10.44 20.26
N SER A 195 -12.37 -9.62 19.80
CA SER A 195 -13.73 -9.48 20.34
C SER A 195 -14.82 -9.97 19.38
N GLN A 196 -14.48 -10.70 18.33
CA GLN A 196 -15.38 -11.45 17.47
C GLN A 196 -15.04 -12.94 17.50
#